data_0c5cff59028d8dc13863211fb049f4bc
#
_entry.id   0c5cff59028d8dc13863211fb049f4bc
#
_cell.length_a   1.000
_cell.length_b   1.000
_cell.length_c   1.000
_cell.angle_alpha   90.00
_cell.angle_beta   90.00
_cell.angle_gamma   90.00
#
_symmetry.space_group_name_H-M   'P 1'
#
loop_
_entity.id
_entity.type
_entity.pdbx_description
1 polymer ?
#
loop_
_entity_poly.entity_id
_entity_poly.type
_entity_poly.pdbx_seq_one_letter_code
_entity_poly.pdbx_strand_id
1 'polypeptide(L)'
;SDERNQTRSQQQNRLYWSWCKLLGDYIGYSKDQCALLLQDRFLGRDEFTNQAGTVNVSQIKGTSKLKVSEFAEFLESVEIFSANDLDYVLPRPDDLYWQAMGVTD
;
A
#
# COMPACT_ATOMS: atom_id res chain seq x y z
N SER A 1 1.93 19.25 -16.46
CA SER A 1 1.54 18.99 -15.10
C SER A 1 2.67 18.32 -14.34
N ASP A 2 2.66 18.47 -13.06
CA ASP A 2 3.65 17.89 -12.20
C ASP A 2 3.17 16.51 -11.75
N GLU A 3 3.84 15.48 -12.21
CA GLU A 3 3.46 14.11 -11.89
C GLU A 3 3.51 13.81 -10.38
N ARG A 4 4.36 14.54 -9.65
CA ARG A 4 4.48 14.33 -8.21
C ARG A 4 3.24 14.73 -7.44
N ASN A 5 2.36 15.53 -8.03
CA ASN A 5 1.11 15.96 -7.41
C ASN A 5 -0.07 15.09 -7.79
N GLN A 6 0.15 14.09 -8.64
CA GLN A 6 -0.91 13.18 -9.03
C GLN A 6 -1.03 12.05 -8.01
N THR A 7 -2.17 11.36 -8.03
CA THR A 7 -2.33 10.16 -7.23
C THR A 7 -1.42 9.06 -7.79
N ARG A 8 -1.35 7.95 -7.10
CA ARG A 8 -0.45 6.83 -7.42
C ARG A 8 -0.39 6.55 -8.91
N SER A 9 0.79 6.15 -9.37
CA SER A 9 1.03 5.80 -10.75
C SER A 9 0.62 4.36 -11.05
N GLN A 10 0.53 4.03 -12.35
CA GLN A 10 0.26 2.66 -12.76
C GLN A 10 1.37 1.71 -12.29
N GLN A 11 2.62 2.16 -12.34
CA GLN A 11 3.76 1.35 -11.92
C GLN A 11 3.66 1.02 -10.43
N GLN A 12 3.29 2.00 -9.61
CA GLN A 12 3.09 1.78 -8.18
C GLN A 12 1.96 0.78 -7.93
N ASN A 13 0.86 0.94 -8.65
CA ASN A 13 -0.28 0.06 -8.51
C ASN A 13 0.08 -1.38 -8.89
N ARG A 14 0.79 -1.56 -9.98
CA ARG A 14 1.22 -2.89 -10.44
C ARG A 14 2.17 -3.54 -9.44
N LEU A 15 3.14 -2.78 -8.92
CA LEU A 15 4.07 -3.30 -7.92
C LEU A 15 3.33 -3.69 -6.65
N TYR A 16 2.44 -2.83 -6.18
CA TYR A 16 1.68 -3.08 -4.97
C TYR A 16 0.87 -4.38 -5.06
N TRP A 17 0.12 -4.54 -6.13
CA TRP A 17 -0.72 -5.74 -6.27
C TRP A 17 0.11 -7.01 -6.47
N SER A 18 1.25 -6.91 -7.15
CA SER A 18 2.19 -8.02 -7.26
C SER A 18 2.70 -8.44 -5.89
N TRP A 19 3.09 -7.47 -5.06
CA TRP A 19 3.56 -7.74 -3.71
C TRP A 19 2.44 -8.29 -2.82
N CYS A 20 1.23 -7.78 -2.94
CA CYS A 20 0.10 -8.29 -2.18
C CYS A 20 -0.17 -9.77 -2.49
N LYS A 21 -0.05 -10.14 -3.77
CA LYS A 21 -0.24 -11.54 -4.15
C LYS A 21 0.85 -12.43 -3.57
N LEU A 22 2.11 -12.03 -3.74
CA LEU A 22 3.24 -12.83 -3.26
C LEU A 22 3.23 -12.97 -1.75
N LEU A 23 3.08 -11.86 -1.05
CA LEU A 23 3.06 -11.87 0.41
C LEU A 23 1.83 -12.58 0.93
N GLY A 24 0.68 -12.36 0.31
CA GLY A 24 -0.54 -13.07 0.67
C GLY A 24 -0.38 -14.57 0.55
N ASP A 25 0.17 -15.04 -0.56
CA ASP A 25 0.43 -16.47 -0.75
C ASP A 25 1.35 -17.00 0.36
N TYR A 26 2.35 -16.21 0.75
CA TYR A 26 3.30 -16.61 1.78
C TYR A 26 2.63 -16.74 3.16
N ILE A 27 1.76 -15.81 3.53
CA ILE A 27 1.14 -15.80 4.86
C ILE A 27 -0.23 -16.49 4.90
N GLY A 28 -0.73 -16.96 3.75
CA GLY A 28 -2.01 -17.66 3.70
C GLY A 28 -3.21 -16.74 3.50
N TYR A 29 -3.02 -15.54 2.98
CA TYR A 29 -4.08 -14.58 2.70
C TYR A 29 -4.31 -14.47 1.19
N SER A 30 -5.54 -14.10 0.82
CA SER A 30 -5.78 -13.68 -0.55
C SER A 30 -5.07 -12.35 -0.79
N LYS A 31 -4.92 -11.99 -2.06
CA LYS A 31 -4.34 -10.70 -2.45
C LYS A 31 -5.07 -9.53 -1.79
N ASP A 32 -6.41 -9.58 -1.80
CA ASP A 32 -7.23 -8.52 -1.21
C ASP A 32 -7.11 -8.46 0.30
N GLN A 33 -7.04 -9.61 0.96
CA GLN A 33 -6.84 -9.67 2.40
C GLN A 33 -5.48 -9.10 2.78
N CYS A 34 -4.45 -9.43 2.01
CA CYS A 34 -3.12 -8.89 2.26
C CYS A 34 -3.10 -7.37 2.09
N ALA A 35 -3.79 -6.87 1.06
CA ALA A 35 -3.89 -5.42 0.86
C ALA A 35 -4.53 -4.73 2.07
N LEU A 36 -5.61 -5.31 2.60
CA LEU A 36 -6.27 -4.76 3.78
C LEU A 36 -5.35 -4.76 5.01
N LEU A 37 -4.59 -5.84 5.19
CA LEU A 37 -3.64 -5.92 6.29
C LEU A 37 -2.63 -4.78 6.22
N LEU A 38 -2.04 -4.56 5.04
CA LEU A 38 -1.01 -3.54 4.87
C LEU A 38 -1.57 -2.13 5.00
N GLN A 39 -2.75 -1.90 4.46
CA GLN A 39 -3.40 -0.60 4.55
C GLN A 39 -3.79 -0.28 6.00
N ASP A 40 -4.35 -1.25 6.71
CA ASP A 40 -4.68 -1.06 8.11
C ASP A 40 -3.43 -0.71 8.93
N ARG A 41 -2.34 -1.43 8.68
CA ARG A 41 -1.12 -1.25 9.45
C ARG A 41 -0.42 0.08 9.18
N PHE A 42 -0.40 0.53 7.94
CA PHE A 42 0.42 1.69 7.56
C PHE A 42 -0.36 2.95 7.22
N LEU A 43 -1.62 2.83 6.84
CA LEU A 43 -2.44 3.99 6.50
C LEU A 43 -3.48 4.32 7.57
N GLY A 44 -3.84 3.33 8.38
CA GLY A 44 -4.81 3.54 9.45
C GLY A 44 -6.25 3.48 8.97
N ARG A 45 -7.14 4.06 9.75
CA ARG A 45 -8.58 3.98 9.51
C ARG A 45 -9.23 5.35 9.54
N ASP A 46 -10.33 5.47 8.81
CA ASP A 46 -11.23 6.61 8.90
C ASP A 46 -12.38 6.26 9.84
N GLU A 47 -12.80 7.23 10.64
CA GLU A 47 -13.90 7.05 11.59
C GLU A 47 -15.04 7.96 11.18
N PHE A 48 -16.24 7.38 11.09
CA PHE A 48 -17.44 8.13 10.74
C PHE A 48 -18.46 7.98 11.87
N THR A 49 -18.82 9.09 12.52
CA THR A 49 -19.81 9.09 13.59
C THR A 49 -20.98 9.96 13.18
N ASN A 50 -22.21 9.49 13.37
CA ASN A 50 -23.39 10.31 13.08
C ASN A 50 -23.49 11.47 14.06
N GLN A 51 -24.36 12.44 13.76
CA GLN A 51 -24.48 13.66 14.57
C GLN A 51 -24.85 13.37 16.02
N ALA A 52 -25.69 12.38 16.23
CA ALA A 52 -26.13 12.02 17.57
C ALA A 52 -25.07 11.26 18.38
N GLY A 53 -23.99 10.82 17.73
CA GLY A 53 -22.92 10.08 18.39
C GLY A 53 -23.31 8.66 18.77
N THR A 54 -24.39 8.12 18.18
CA THR A 54 -24.91 6.81 18.53
C THR A 54 -24.42 5.71 17.62
N VAL A 55 -23.90 6.05 16.42
CA VAL A 55 -23.42 5.07 15.45
C VAL A 55 -22.05 5.50 14.96
N ASN A 56 -21.12 4.55 14.95
CA ASN A 56 -19.76 4.79 14.46
C ASN A 56 -19.34 3.69 13.51
N VAL A 57 -18.66 4.06 12.42
CA VAL A 57 -18.08 3.14 11.46
C VAL A 57 -16.58 3.38 11.37
N SER A 58 -15.80 2.33 11.48
CA SER A 58 -14.36 2.37 11.29
C SER A 58 -14.04 1.68 9.97
N GLN A 59 -13.29 2.34 9.11
CA GLN A 59 -13.00 1.84 7.77
C GLN A 59 -11.52 1.97 7.47
N ILE A 60 -10.90 0.88 6.99
CA ILE A 60 -9.49 0.90 6.62
C ILE A 60 -9.29 1.84 5.44
N LYS A 61 -8.31 2.73 5.55
CA LYS A 61 -8.00 3.67 4.48
C LYS A 61 -7.45 2.94 3.26
N GLY A 62 -7.93 3.31 2.08
CA GLY A 62 -7.44 2.77 0.83
C GLY A 62 -6.25 3.57 0.31
N THR A 63 -5.73 3.13 -0.83
CA THR A 63 -4.56 3.76 -1.46
C THR A 63 -4.91 4.78 -2.52
N SER A 64 -6.18 4.89 -2.90
CA SER A 64 -6.59 5.68 -4.06
C SER A 64 -6.32 7.18 -3.94
N LYS A 65 -6.23 7.69 -2.71
CA LYS A 65 -6.00 9.11 -2.47
C LYS A 65 -4.55 9.45 -2.17
N LEU A 66 -3.67 8.46 -2.16
CA LEU A 66 -2.26 8.71 -1.90
C LEU A 66 -1.61 9.39 -3.08
N LYS A 67 -0.79 10.41 -2.80
CA LYS A 67 0.06 11.01 -3.81
C LYS A 67 1.19 10.05 -4.16
N VAL A 68 1.85 10.30 -5.29
CA VAL A 68 2.95 9.42 -5.74
C VAL A 68 4.02 9.28 -4.66
N SER A 69 4.43 10.37 -4.03
CA SER A 69 5.44 10.32 -2.97
C SER A 69 4.97 9.55 -1.75
N GLU A 70 3.71 9.72 -1.38
CA GLU A 70 3.11 9.02 -0.24
C GLU A 70 3.02 7.51 -0.52
N PHE A 71 2.66 7.16 -1.75
CA PHE A 71 2.56 5.75 -2.11
C PHE A 71 3.94 5.09 -2.14
N ALA A 72 4.97 5.81 -2.60
CA ALA A 72 6.34 5.30 -2.57
C ALA A 72 6.78 5.01 -1.13
N GLU A 73 6.47 5.89 -0.18
CA GLU A 73 6.77 5.67 1.23
C GLU A 73 5.98 4.47 1.77
N PHE A 74 4.73 4.33 1.38
CA PHE A 74 3.92 3.18 1.77
C PHE A 74 4.54 1.87 1.27
N LEU A 75 4.94 1.82 0.00
CA LEU A 75 5.58 0.63 -0.57
C LEU A 75 6.89 0.31 0.15
N GLU A 76 7.67 1.32 0.50
CA GLU A 76 8.89 1.11 1.25
C GLU A 76 8.61 0.51 2.62
N SER A 77 7.57 1.01 3.30
CA SER A 77 7.15 0.45 4.59
C SER A 77 6.70 -1.00 4.46
N VAL A 78 5.99 -1.33 3.38
CA VAL A 78 5.56 -2.70 3.11
C VAL A 78 6.76 -3.62 2.95
N GLU A 79 7.74 -3.19 2.17
CA GLU A 79 8.94 -3.97 1.93
C GLU A 79 9.69 -4.26 3.23
N ILE A 80 9.86 -3.23 4.07
CA ILE A 80 10.56 -3.35 5.34
C ILE A 80 9.80 -4.27 6.30
N PHE A 81 8.49 -4.11 6.39
CA PHE A 81 7.65 -4.94 7.23
C PHE A 81 7.72 -6.41 6.82
N SER A 82 7.65 -6.67 5.52
CA SER A 82 7.71 -8.02 4.99
C SER A 82 9.05 -8.69 5.36
N ALA A 83 10.15 -7.98 5.18
CA ALA A 83 11.46 -8.53 5.45
C ALA A 83 11.71 -8.73 6.94
N ASN A 84 11.34 -7.74 7.76
CA ASN A 84 11.70 -7.74 9.18
C ASN A 84 10.71 -8.51 10.06
N ASP A 85 9.41 -8.35 9.78
CA ASP A 85 8.38 -8.94 10.64
C ASP A 85 7.90 -10.30 10.13
N LEU A 86 7.90 -10.49 8.83
CA LEU A 86 7.38 -11.71 8.22
C LEU A 86 8.48 -12.59 7.62
N ASP A 87 9.71 -12.16 7.68
CA ASP A 87 10.87 -12.89 7.19
C ASP A 87 10.73 -13.27 5.71
N TYR A 88 10.19 -12.34 4.92
CA TYR A 88 9.97 -12.56 3.49
C TYR A 88 10.47 -11.36 2.70
N VAL A 89 11.53 -11.56 1.91
CA VAL A 89 12.10 -10.50 1.09
C VAL A 89 11.33 -10.41 -0.22
N LEU A 90 10.62 -9.29 -0.40
CA LEU A 90 9.84 -9.07 -1.61
C LEU A 90 10.77 -8.80 -2.79
N PRO A 91 10.43 -9.31 -3.98
CA PRO A 91 11.26 -9.07 -5.15
C PRO A 91 11.15 -7.62 -5.62
N ARG A 92 12.21 -7.14 -6.22
CA ARG A 92 12.26 -5.81 -6.83
C ARG A 92 12.38 -5.99 -8.34
N PRO A 93 11.24 -6.10 -9.05
CA PRO A 93 11.29 -6.21 -10.51
C PRO A 93 11.97 -4.96 -11.07
N ASP A 94 13.07 -5.13 -11.74
CA ASP A 94 13.99 -4.07 -12.16
C ASP A 94 13.36 -2.70 -12.43
N ASP A 95 12.90 -2.48 -13.64
CA ASP A 95 12.36 -1.16 -14.02
C ASP A 95 11.10 -0.80 -13.24
N LEU A 96 10.25 -1.77 -12.98
CA LEU A 96 8.99 -1.51 -12.29
C LEU A 96 9.22 -0.98 -10.87
N TYR A 97 10.16 -1.60 -10.15
CA TYR A 97 10.46 -1.16 -8.80
C TYR A 97 10.95 0.28 -8.75
N TRP A 98 11.92 0.61 -9.60
CA TRP A 98 12.51 1.94 -9.59
C TRP A 98 11.54 3.01 -10.05
N GLN A 99 10.71 2.70 -11.05
CA GLN A 99 9.65 3.60 -11.48
C GLN A 99 8.62 3.85 -10.38
N ALA A 100 8.23 2.79 -9.67
CA ALA A 100 7.26 2.90 -8.58
C ALA A 100 7.80 3.76 -7.43
N MET A 101 9.09 3.67 -7.16
CA MET A 101 9.72 4.42 -6.07
C MET A 101 10.12 5.83 -6.48
N GLY A 102 9.87 6.22 -7.72
CA GLY A 102 10.14 7.58 -8.18
C GLY A 102 11.60 7.81 -8.53
N VAL A 103 12.39 6.77 -8.66
CA VAL A 103 13.80 6.88 -9.05
C VAL A 103 13.89 6.62 -10.54
N THR A 104 13.77 7.68 -11.32
CA THR A 104 13.86 7.60 -12.78
C THR A 104 15.00 8.46 -13.27
N ASP A 105 15.57 8.03 -14.36
CA ASP A 105 16.64 8.79 -15.00
C ASP A 105 16.12 9.96 -15.81
#